data_6451729a402a2b9b95625920d1da5df1
#
_entry.id   6451729a402a2b9b95625920d1da5df1
#
_cell.length_a   1.000
_cell.length_b   1.000
_cell.length_c   1.000
_cell.angle_alpha   90.00
_cell.angle_beta   90.00
_cell.angle_gamma   90.00
#
_symmetry.space_group_name_H-M   'P 1'
#
loop_
_entity.id
_entity.type
_entity.pdbx_description
1 polymer ?
#
loop_
_entity_poly.entity_id
_entity_poly.type
_entity_poly.pdbx_seq_one_letter_code
_entity_poly.pdbx_strand_id
1 'polypeptide(L)'
;GDGYKHDASDLSKLNKYVSDKTLLKKLNEIKLDNKKNFAAYLQKSTGQVIDPNSIFDCQVKRMHEYKRQHLNALNIAAQYLYRISSPSPISLAQRLLPATTWPSR
;
A
#
# COMPACT_ATOMS: atom_id res chain seq x y z
N GLY A 1 -4.96 -18.68 18.66
CA GLY A 1 -4.61 -18.36 20.05
C GLY A 1 -3.58 -17.25 20.14
N ASP A 2 -3.38 -16.70 21.29
CA ASP A 2 -2.57 -15.47 21.51
C ASP A 2 -1.07 -15.75 21.74
N GLY A 3 -0.61 -16.99 21.50
CA GLY A 3 0.79 -17.38 21.70
C GLY A 3 1.80 -16.50 20.99
N TYR A 4 1.47 -16.03 19.79
CA TYR A 4 2.33 -15.13 18.98
C TYR A 4 2.66 -13.80 19.69
N LYS A 5 1.89 -13.40 20.71
CA LYS A 5 2.16 -12.20 21.50
C LYS A 5 3.37 -12.38 22.42
N HIS A 6 3.67 -13.61 22.78
CA HIS A 6 4.80 -13.99 23.64
C HIS A 6 5.96 -14.56 22.84
N ASP A 7 5.67 -15.29 21.75
CA ASP A 7 6.66 -15.86 20.87
C ASP A 7 6.25 -15.68 19.41
N ALA A 8 6.94 -14.78 18.72
CA ALA A 8 6.70 -14.47 17.32
C ALA A 8 6.96 -15.67 16.39
N SER A 9 7.71 -16.70 16.82
CA SER A 9 7.93 -17.92 16.03
C SER A 9 6.64 -18.68 15.74
N ASP A 10 5.62 -18.50 16.58
CA ASP A 10 4.29 -19.07 16.39
C ASP A 10 3.62 -18.61 15.08
N LEU A 11 4.03 -17.45 14.54
CA LEU A 11 3.54 -16.96 13.23
C LEU A 11 3.94 -17.88 12.08
N SER A 12 5.01 -18.65 12.21
CA SER A 12 5.43 -19.64 11.20
C SER A 12 4.35 -20.69 10.93
N LYS A 13 3.45 -20.93 11.88
CA LYS A 13 2.29 -21.82 11.73
C LYS A 13 1.32 -21.35 10.64
N LEU A 14 1.36 -20.06 10.29
CA LEU A 14 0.54 -19.50 9.20
C LEU A 14 1.02 -19.94 7.80
N ASN A 15 2.26 -20.43 7.66
CA ASN A 15 2.80 -20.86 6.38
C ASN A 15 1.96 -21.97 5.72
N LYS A 16 1.28 -22.80 6.51
CA LYS A 16 0.36 -23.83 6.00
C LYS A 16 -0.85 -23.27 5.24
N TYR A 17 -1.18 -22.00 5.45
CA TYR A 17 -2.32 -21.35 4.82
C TYR A 17 -1.95 -20.47 3.61
N VAL A 18 -0.67 -20.39 3.25
CA VAL A 18 -0.18 -19.53 2.16
C VAL A 18 -0.84 -19.88 0.81
N SER A 19 -1.19 -21.15 0.60
CA SER A 19 -1.83 -21.63 -0.61
C SER A 19 -3.37 -21.72 -0.52
N ASP A 20 -3.95 -21.33 0.62
CA ASP A 20 -5.41 -21.36 0.79
C ASP A 20 -6.06 -20.18 0.08
N LYS A 21 -6.59 -20.45 -1.11
CA LYS A 21 -7.25 -19.43 -1.96
C LYS A 21 -8.46 -18.78 -1.27
N THR A 22 -9.18 -19.52 -0.45
CA THR A 22 -10.36 -19.01 0.28
C THR A 22 -9.94 -17.97 1.32
N LEU A 23 -8.90 -18.30 2.09
CA LEU A 23 -8.34 -17.37 3.07
C LEU A 23 -7.75 -16.12 2.40
N LEU A 24 -6.97 -16.30 1.33
CA LEU A 24 -6.38 -15.20 0.58
C LEU A 24 -7.45 -14.26 0.01
N LYS A 25 -8.56 -14.81 -0.52
CA LYS A 25 -9.68 -14.02 -1.00
C LYS A 25 -10.29 -13.16 0.11
N LYS A 26 -10.59 -13.77 1.26
CA LYS A 26 -11.11 -13.03 2.44
C LYS A 26 -10.15 -11.93 2.91
N LEU A 27 -8.85 -12.21 2.94
CA LEU A 27 -7.84 -11.20 3.31
C LEU A 27 -7.83 -10.02 2.33
N ASN A 28 -7.94 -10.29 1.04
CA ASN A 28 -8.00 -9.25 0.02
C ASN A 28 -9.27 -8.41 0.11
N GLU A 29 -10.42 -9.03 0.40
CA GLU A 29 -11.69 -8.34 0.63
C GLU A 29 -11.58 -7.40 1.84
N ILE A 30 -11.05 -7.87 2.97
CA ILE A 30 -10.83 -7.04 4.17
C ILE A 30 -9.87 -5.88 3.89
N LYS A 31 -8.77 -6.14 3.17
CA LYS A 31 -7.81 -5.09 2.79
C LYS A 31 -8.44 -4.04 1.89
N LEU A 32 -9.25 -4.46 0.92
CA LEU A 32 -9.93 -3.54 0.02
C LEU A 32 -10.96 -2.69 0.77
N ASP A 33 -11.70 -3.29 1.69
CA ASP A 33 -12.67 -2.56 2.52
C ASP A 33 -11.98 -1.51 3.40
N ASN A 34 -10.88 -1.86 4.04
CA ASN A 34 -10.05 -0.91 4.80
C ASN A 34 -9.52 0.23 3.92
N LYS A 35 -9.11 -0.05 2.69
CA LYS A 35 -8.67 0.98 1.74
C LYS A 35 -9.80 1.92 1.33
N LYS A 36 -11.02 1.39 1.12
CA LYS A 36 -12.21 2.21 0.83
C LYS A 36 -12.53 3.14 2.00
N ASN A 37 -12.51 2.62 3.22
CA ASN A 37 -12.74 3.40 4.42
C ASN A 37 -11.69 4.52 4.59
N PHE A 38 -10.43 4.21 4.34
CA PHE A 38 -9.34 5.19 4.38
C PHE A 38 -9.47 6.24 3.26
N ALA A 39 -9.82 5.83 2.05
CA ALA A 39 -10.07 6.76 0.94
C ALA A 39 -11.21 7.74 1.25
N ALA A 40 -12.32 7.24 1.81
CA ALA A 40 -13.44 8.08 2.26
C ALA A 40 -13.04 9.05 3.38
N TYR A 41 -12.23 8.60 4.34
CA TYR A 41 -11.68 9.45 5.39
C TYR A 41 -10.81 10.58 4.81
N LEU A 42 -9.89 10.26 3.89
CA LEU A 42 -9.05 11.26 3.23
C LEU A 42 -9.87 12.27 2.43
N GLN A 43 -10.84 11.79 1.66
CA GLN A 43 -11.72 12.68 0.91
C GLN A 43 -12.45 13.68 1.83
N LYS A 44 -12.95 13.19 2.97
CA LYS A 44 -13.65 14.03 3.95
C LYS A 44 -12.71 15.01 4.65
N SER A 45 -11.49 14.61 4.99
CA SER A 45 -10.55 15.40 5.81
C SER A 45 -9.69 16.37 4.99
N THR A 46 -9.30 15.98 3.78
CA THR A 46 -8.35 16.73 2.93
C THR A 46 -8.92 17.13 1.57
N GLY A 47 -10.10 16.64 1.19
CA GLY A 47 -10.66 16.79 -0.14
C GLY A 47 -9.99 15.95 -1.24
N GLN A 48 -8.95 15.18 -0.90
CA GLN A 48 -8.23 14.35 -1.87
C GLN A 48 -8.98 13.06 -2.19
N VAL A 49 -9.13 12.78 -3.48
CA VAL A 49 -9.72 11.52 -3.97
C VAL A 49 -8.61 10.57 -4.37
N ILE A 50 -8.57 9.39 -3.77
CA ILE A 50 -7.61 8.34 -4.08
C ILE A 50 -8.33 7.07 -4.53
N ASP A 51 -7.71 6.31 -5.46
CA ASP A 51 -8.25 5.03 -5.92
C ASP A 51 -7.97 3.92 -4.89
N PRO A 52 -8.99 3.31 -4.25
CA PRO A 52 -8.79 2.24 -3.27
C PRO A 52 -8.18 0.96 -3.88
N ASN A 53 -8.17 0.81 -5.21
CA ASN A 53 -7.54 -0.33 -5.87
C ASN A 53 -6.02 -0.13 -6.07
N SER A 54 -5.51 1.08 -5.89
CA SER A 54 -4.08 1.35 -5.99
C SER A 54 -3.30 0.78 -4.80
N ILE A 55 -1.98 0.64 -4.94
CA ILE A 55 -1.10 0.30 -3.82
C ILE A 55 -0.90 1.54 -2.96
N PHE A 56 -1.19 1.45 -1.66
CA PHE A 56 -0.98 2.53 -0.72
C PHE A 56 0.41 2.39 -0.09
N ASP A 57 1.20 3.45 -0.20
CA ASP A 57 2.45 3.62 0.55
C ASP A 57 2.25 4.78 1.54
N CYS A 58 2.29 4.46 2.84
CA CYS A 58 1.98 5.41 3.91
C CYS A 58 3.18 5.58 4.83
N GLN A 59 3.71 6.80 4.88
CA GLN A 59 4.75 7.17 5.82
C GLN A 59 4.14 7.82 7.06
N VAL A 60 4.07 7.08 8.18
CA VAL A 60 3.42 7.52 9.44
C VAL A 60 4.42 7.79 10.56
N LYS A 61 5.67 8.01 10.23
CA LYS A 61 6.76 8.25 11.21
C LYS A 61 7.19 9.70 11.18
N ARG A 62 7.75 10.18 12.31
CA ARG A 62 8.41 11.49 12.34
C ARG A 62 9.48 11.55 11.25
N MET A 63 9.57 12.68 10.57
CA MET A 63 10.52 12.94 9.50
C MET A 63 11.93 13.18 10.11
N HIS A 64 12.66 12.11 10.37
CA HIS A 64 14.06 12.15 10.79
C HIS A 64 14.93 11.53 9.70
N GLU A 65 16.10 12.14 9.43
CA GLU A 65 17.02 11.68 8.38
C GLU A 65 17.46 10.22 8.59
N TYR A 66 17.76 9.82 9.84
CA TYR A 66 18.15 8.43 10.16
C TYR A 66 17.08 7.38 9.81
N LYS A 67 15.85 7.78 9.54
CA LYS A 67 14.77 6.89 9.06
C LYS A 67 14.79 6.71 7.54
N ARG A 68 15.88 7.08 6.88
CA ARG A 68 16.07 6.94 5.43
C ARG A 68 15.00 7.65 4.59
N GLN A 69 14.57 8.82 5.03
CA GLN A 69 13.57 9.62 4.30
C GLN A 69 14.07 10.01 2.90
N HIS A 70 15.36 10.35 2.78
CA HIS A 70 15.99 10.61 1.48
C HIS A 70 15.88 9.43 0.52
N LEU A 71 16.15 8.22 1.02
CA LEU A 71 16.05 7.00 0.23
C LEU A 71 14.61 6.73 -0.22
N ASN A 72 13.63 7.01 0.65
CA ASN A 72 12.21 6.91 0.30
C ASN A 72 11.82 7.93 -0.78
N ALA A 73 12.27 9.17 -0.68
CA ALA A 73 12.04 10.20 -1.70
C ALA A 73 12.65 9.81 -3.05
N LEU A 74 13.87 9.27 -3.06
CA LEU A 74 14.52 8.76 -4.28
C LEU A 74 13.75 7.58 -4.88
N ASN A 75 13.25 6.68 -4.05
CA ASN A 75 12.41 5.56 -4.51
C ASN A 75 11.14 6.06 -5.19
N ILE A 76 10.46 7.05 -4.60
CA ILE A 76 9.26 7.67 -5.18
C ILE A 76 9.61 8.31 -6.53
N ALA A 77 10.69 9.09 -6.61
CA ALA A 77 11.14 9.71 -7.85
C ALA A 77 11.48 8.67 -8.94
N ALA A 78 12.20 7.62 -8.57
CA ALA A 78 12.54 6.54 -9.50
C ALA A 78 11.29 5.82 -10.03
N GLN A 79 10.34 5.52 -9.19
CA GLN A 79 9.08 4.92 -9.61
C GLN A 79 8.25 5.86 -10.49
N TYR A 80 8.22 7.15 -10.16
CA TYR A 80 7.56 8.14 -11.01
C TYR A 80 8.18 8.19 -12.40
N LEU A 81 9.51 8.31 -12.51
CA LEU A 81 10.23 8.32 -13.79
C LEU A 81 10.02 7.02 -14.58
N TYR A 82 10.08 5.88 -13.92
CA TYR A 82 9.79 4.59 -14.55
C TYR A 82 8.38 4.57 -15.16
N ARG A 83 7.39 5.09 -14.43
CA ARG A 83 5.98 5.13 -14.88
C ARG A 83 5.77 6.05 -16.06
N ILE A 84 6.39 7.23 -16.11
CA ILE A 84 6.24 8.15 -17.24
C ILE A 84 7.00 7.68 -18.49
N SER A 85 8.09 6.90 -18.31
CA SER A 85 8.89 6.34 -19.39
C SER A 85 8.33 5.02 -19.92
N SER A 86 7.46 4.35 -19.16
CA SER A 86 6.88 3.07 -19.57
C SER A 86 5.74 3.30 -20.58
N PRO A 87 5.70 2.56 -21.71
CA PRO A 87 4.62 2.65 -22.71
C PRO A 87 3.29 2.04 -22.25
N SER A 88 3.14 1.69 -20.97
CA SER A 88 1.92 1.14 -20.41
C SER A 88 0.72 2.08 -20.58
N PRO A 89 -0.49 1.57 -20.90
CA PRO A 89 -1.70 2.37 -21.13
C PRO A 89 -2.33 2.97 -19.88
N ILE A 90 -1.51 3.43 -18.93
CA ILE A 90 -1.99 4.13 -17.75
C ILE A 90 -2.50 5.50 -18.16
N SER A 91 -3.73 5.83 -17.81
CA SER A 91 -4.35 7.11 -18.14
C SER A 91 -3.52 8.29 -17.60
N LEU A 92 -3.58 9.43 -18.27
CA LEU A 92 -2.89 10.65 -17.84
C LEU A 92 -3.27 11.05 -16.41
N ALA A 93 -4.51 10.82 -16.02
CA ALA A 93 -5.00 11.06 -14.66
C ALA A 93 -4.24 10.22 -13.61
N GLN A 94 -3.92 8.95 -13.91
CA GLN A 94 -3.12 8.09 -13.03
C GLN A 94 -1.64 8.52 -12.97
N ARG A 95 -1.14 9.21 -14.00
CA ARG A 95 0.22 9.77 -13.99
C ARG A 95 0.35 11.02 -13.13
N LEU A 96 -0.74 11.73 -12.91
CA LEU A 96 -0.78 12.97 -12.12
C LEU A 96 -1.16 12.74 -10.65
N LEU A 97 -1.51 11.50 -10.26
CA LEU A 97 -1.75 11.19 -8.86
C LEU A 97 -0.45 11.28 -8.05
N PRO A 98 -0.51 11.82 -6.84
CA PRO A 98 0.66 11.84 -5.96
C PRO A 98 1.21 10.43 -5.77
N ALA A 99 2.53 10.32 -5.62
CA ALA A 99 3.29 9.05 -5.57
C ALA A 99 2.92 8.09 -4.43
N THR A 100 1.89 8.41 -3.65
CA THR A 100 1.36 7.60 -2.55
C THR A 100 0.38 6.51 -3.00
N THR A 101 -0.07 6.52 -4.27
CA THR A 101 -1.05 5.55 -4.76
C THR A 101 -0.61 4.92 -6.08
N TRP A 102 -0.36 3.62 -6.08
CA TRP A 102 0.04 2.85 -7.27
C TRP A 102 -1.06 1.86 -7.65
N PRO A 103 -1.37 1.68 -8.96
CA PRO A 103 -2.30 0.64 -9.38
C PRO A 103 -1.74 -0.74 -9.05
N SER A 104 -2.57 -1.60 -8.46
CA SER A 104 -2.26 -3.02 -8.31
C SER A 104 -2.12 -3.66 -9.70
N ARG A 105 -1.14 -4.50 -9.90
CA ARG A 105 -1.03 -5.38 -11.09
C ARG A 105 -2.03 -6.51 -11.02
#